data_147b4cfba9d1a2f09b801019b6b27b69
#
_entry.id   147b4cfba9d1a2f09b801019b6b27b69
#
_cell.length_a   1.000
_cell.length_b   1.000
_cell.length_c   1.000
_cell.angle_alpha   90.00
_cell.angle_beta   90.00
_cell.angle_gamma   90.00
#
_symmetry.space_group_name_H-M   'P 1'
#
loop_
_entity.id
_entity.type
_entity.pdbx_description
1 polymer ?
#
loop_
_entity_poly.entity_id
_entity_poly.type
_entity_poly.pdbx_seq_one_letter_code
_entity_poly.pdbx_strand_id
1 'polypeptide(L)'
;MSAVGDRRLGPARVGIGGPVGAGKTALIEALLPRLRARSIDVAVVTNDLVTREDAERLQRGGLIEPSRVIGVETGACPHTAIREDPTLNGEAIERLRLAFPGLDLVLVESGGDNLASTFSLDLVDYWLFVIDVAGGDDIPRKRGPGIVSCDLLIINKIDLAPYVGADVAGMQRDSLGVRNSKPVLLTNCRSGEGVDAVIDRIVHDALLFT
;
A
#
# COMPACT_ATOMS: atom_id res chain seq x y z
N MET A 1 -30.12 -22.27 2.01
CA MET A 1 -29.63 -21.97 0.65
C MET A 1 -28.52 -20.96 0.82
N SER A 2 -27.27 -21.41 0.77
CA SER A 2 -26.08 -20.60 0.95
C SER A 2 -25.86 -19.76 -0.30
N ALA A 3 -25.83 -18.44 -0.16
CA ALA A 3 -25.42 -17.55 -1.25
C ALA A 3 -23.95 -17.86 -1.57
N VAL A 4 -23.73 -18.51 -2.71
CA VAL A 4 -22.39 -18.64 -3.31
C VAL A 4 -22.06 -17.26 -3.84
N GLY A 5 -21.42 -16.43 -3.01
CA GLY A 5 -20.78 -15.21 -3.47
C GLY A 5 -19.73 -15.59 -4.51
N ASP A 6 -19.73 -14.87 -5.61
CA ASP A 6 -18.81 -15.01 -6.72
C ASP A 6 -17.37 -14.87 -6.18
N ARG A 7 -16.70 -16.01 -5.91
CA ARG A 7 -15.32 -15.99 -5.42
C ARG A 7 -14.46 -15.47 -6.57
N ARG A 8 -13.79 -14.34 -6.37
CA ARG A 8 -12.71 -13.89 -7.26
C ARG A 8 -11.80 -15.08 -7.57
N LEU A 9 -11.31 -15.16 -8.81
CA LEU A 9 -10.42 -16.24 -9.26
C LEU A 9 -9.02 -16.19 -8.62
N GLY A 10 -8.82 -15.40 -7.53
CA GLY A 10 -7.56 -15.27 -6.81
C GLY A 10 -7.64 -14.25 -5.68
N PRO A 11 -6.54 -14.02 -4.95
CA PRO A 11 -6.45 -13.00 -3.89
C PRO A 11 -6.68 -11.60 -4.44
N ALA A 12 -7.24 -10.70 -3.64
CA ALA A 12 -7.26 -9.28 -3.96
C ALA A 12 -5.82 -8.73 -3.96
N ARG A 13 -5.51 -7.83 -4.88
CA ARG A 13 -4.18 -7.24 -5.05
C ARG A 13 -4.23 -5.76 -4.71
N VAL A 14 -3.55 -5.37 -3.63
CA VAL A 14 -3.55 -3.99 -3.14
C VAL A 14 -2.16 -3.39 -3.28
N GLY A 15 -2.02 -2.37 -4.13
CA GLY A 15 -0.78 -1.62 -4.32
C GLY A 15 -0.57 -0.59 -3.20
N ILE A 16 0.67 -0.41 -2.78
CA ILE A 16 1.09 0.60 -1.80
C ILE A 16 2.24 1.39 -2.40
N GLY A 17 1.94 2.57 -2.92
CA GLY A 17 2.90 3.49 -3.54
C GLY A 17 3.22 4.69 -2.65
N GLY A 18 4.21 5.46 -3.06
CA GLY A 18 4.59 6.69 -2.40
C GLY A 18 6.09 6.94 -2.35
N PRO A 19 6.53 8.17 -2.00
CA PRO A 19 7.92 8.56 -1.94
C PRO A 19 8.77 7.71 -1.00
N VAL A 20 10.08 7.73 -1.22
CA VAL A 20 11.04 7.17 -0.27
C VAL A 20 10.84 7.81 1.10
N GLY A 21 10.83 6.99 2.13
CA GLY A 21 10.67 7.47 3.51
C GLY A 21 9.25 7.84 3.92
N ALA A 22 8.24 7.83 3.04
CA ALA A 22 6.85 8.14 3.43
C ALA A 22 6.24 7.15 4.43
N GLY A 23 6.81 5.94 4.55
CA GLY A 23 6.39 4.93 5.52
C GLY A 23 5.54 3.82 4.93
N LYS A 24 5.73 3.47 3.66
CA LYS A 24 5.05 2.34 3.00
C LYS A 24 5.26 1.02 3.74
N THR A 25 6.51 0.64 3.97
CA THR A 25 6.87 -0.58 4.71
C THR A 25 6.36 -0.54 6.15
N ALA A 26 6.44 0.62 6.82
CA ALA A 26 5.88 0.80 8.16
C ALA A 26 4.35 0.64 8.20
N LEU A 27 3.67 1.06 7.14
CA LEU A 27 2.23 0.81 6.98
C LEU A 27 1.94 -0.68 6.85
N ILE A 28 2.69 -1.40 6.01
CA ILE A 28 2.55 -2.86 5.87
C ILE A 28 2.77 -3.55 7.22
N GLU A 29 3.85 -3.20 7.94
CA GLU A 29 4.14 -3.73 9.28
C GLU A 29 2.96 -3.49 10.25
N ALA A 30 2.32 -2.33 10.19
CA ALA A 30 1.18 -1.99 11.03
C ALA A 30 -0.13 -2.71 10.61
N LEU A 31 -0.29 -2.99 9.30
CA LEU A 31 -1.46 -3.70 8.75
C LEU A 31 -1.43 -5.20 9.08
N LEU A 32 -0.26 -5.86 8.94
CA LEU A 32 -0.15 -7.32 9.01
C LEU A 32 -0.77 -7.94 10.28
N PRO A 33 -0.44 -7.51 11.52
CA PRO A 33 -1.03 -8.12 12.73
C PRO A 33 -2.54 -7.89 12.82
N ARG A 34 -3.04 -6.76 12.31
CA ARG A 34 -4.45 -6.41 12.34
C ARG A 34 -5.27 -7.18 11.30
N LEU A 35 -4.73 -7.38 10.10
CA LEU A 35 -5.34 -8.23 9.07
C LEU A 35 -5.42 -9.67 9.56
N ARG A 36 -4.34 -10.17 10.17
CA ARG A 36 -4.32 -11.51 10.78
C ARG A 36 -5.36 -11.65 11.89
N ALA A 37 -5.53 -10.64 12.74
CA ALA A 37 -6.56 -10.64 13.80
C ALA A 37 -7.99 -10.70 13.23
N ARG A 38 -8.19 -10.24 11.98
CA ARG A 38 -9.45 -10.36 11.23
C ARG A 38 -9.56 -11.64 10.40
N SER A 39 -8.64 -12.60 10.59
CA SER A 39 -8.57 -13.86 9.83
C SER A 39 -8.42 -13.66 8.32
N ILE A 40 -7.82 -12.55 7.89
CA ILE A 40 -7.49 -12.30 6.49
C ILE A 40 -6.10 -12.87 6.23
N ASP A 41 -6.01 -13.80 5.28
CA ASP A 41 -4.77 -14.44 4.88
C ASP A 41 -4.01 -13.57 3.88
N VAL A 42 -2.78 -13.15 4.23
CA VAL A 42 -2.01 -12.10 3.53
C VAL A 42 -0.66 -12.62 3.08
N ALA A 43 -0.23 -12.16 1.91
CA ALA A 43 1.15 -12.23 1.43
C ALA A 43 1.61 -10.85 0.97
N VAL A 44 2.93 -10.66 0.82
CA VAL A 44 3.53 -9.38 0.45
C VAL A 44 4.52 -9.56 -0.70
N VAL A 45 4.45 -8.67 -1.67
CA VAL A 45 5.45 -8.48 -2.70
C VAL A 45 6.06 -7.10 -2.52
N THR A 46 7.38 -7.01 -2.36
CA THR A 46 8.08 -5.73 -2.27
C THR A 46 8.94 -5.52 -3.52
N ASN A 47 9.00 -4.27 -3.96
CA ASN A 47 9.86 -3.87 -5.06
C ASN A 47 10.98 -2.99 -4.53
N ASP A 48 12.23 -3.29 -4.90
CA ASP A 48 13.37 -2.46 -4.58
C ASP A 48 14.32 -2.38 -5.79
N LEU A 49 15.08 -1.30 -5.89
CA LEU A 49 15.99 -1.04 -7.01
C LEU A 49 17.16 -2.03 -7.07
N VAL A 50 17.79 -2.29 -5.93
CA VAL A 50 19.10 -2.99 -5.85
C VAL A 50 19.14 -3.98 -4.70
N THR A 51 18.25 -3.86 -3.71
CA THR A 51 18.30 -4.63 -2.47
C THR A 51 16.97 -5.32 -2.20
N ARG A 52 17.00 -6.34 -1.37
CA ARG A 52 15.79 -6.97 -0.81
C ARG A 52 15.52 -6.50 0.61
N GLU A 53 15.97 -5.29 0.94
CA GLU A 53 16.00 -4.80 2.32
C GLU A 53 14.60 -4.74 2.94
N ASP A 54 13.60 -4.25 2.21
CA ASP A 54 12.21 -4.20 2.68
C ASP A 54 11.63 -5.61 2.87
N ALA A 55 11.89 -6.55 1.95
CA ALA A 55 11.48 -7.94 2.11
C ALA A 55 12.17 -8.59 3.33
N GLU A 56 13.47 -8.41 3.46
CA GLU A 56 14.23 -8.93 4.60
C GLU A 56 13.79 -8.32 5.93
N ARG A 57 13.43 -7.04 5.93
CA ARG A 57 12.90 -6.34 7.10
C ARG A 57 11.59 -6.97 7.56
N LEU A 58 10.65 -7.18 6.65
CA LEU A 58 9.37 -7.83 6.95
C LEU A 58 9.56 -9.28 7.41
N GLN A 59 10.46 -10.03 6.78
CA GLN A 59 10.77 -11.41 7.15
C GLN A 59 11.41 -11.51 8.54
N ARG A 60 12.37 -10.61 8.86
CA ARG A 60 13.02 -10.55 10.17
C ARG A 60 12.10 -10.03 11.28
N GLY A 61 11.10 -9.22 10.95
CA GLY A 61 10.15 -8.64 11.90
C GLY A 61 9.22 -9.65 12.57
N GLY A 62 9.12 -10.89 12.06
CA GLY A 62 8.28 -11.94 12.63
C GLY A 62 6.76 -11.66 12.55
N LEU A 63 6.36 -10.64 11.80
CA LEU A 63 4.96 -10.24 11.63
C LEU A 63 4.23 -11.12 10.61
N ILE A 64 4.98 -11.75 9.71
CA ILE A 64 4.49 -12.61 8.65
C ILE A 64 5.49 -13.75 8.44
N GLU A 65 5.01 -14.91 7.99
CA GLU A 65 5.88 -16.03 7.63
C GLU A 65 6.79 -15.64 6.45
N PRO A 66 8.12 -15.91 6.51
CA PRO A 66 9.06 -15.50 5.45
C PRO A 66 8.68 -16.02 4.04
N SER A 67 8.07 -17.21 3.95
CA SER A 67 7.61 -17.80 2.69
C SER A 67 6.49 -17.00 2.00
N ARG A 68 5.83 -16.09 2.73
CA ARG A 68 4.76 -15.22 2.26
C ARG A 68 5.26 -13.84 1.80
N VAL A 69 6.57 -13.64 1.77
CA VAL A 69 7.18 -12.37 1.33
C VAL A 69 8.12 -12.64 0.18
N ILE A 70 7.88 -12.00 -0.95
CA ILE A 70 8.74 -12.06 -2.14
C ILE A 70 9.27 -10.66 -2.43
N GLY A 71 10.60 -10.51 -2.43
CA GLY A 71 11.27 -9.31 -2.94
C GLY A 71 11.52 -9.44 -4.45
N VAL A 72 11.09 -8.46 -5.21
CA VAL A 72 11.33 -8.33 -6.66
C VAL A 72 12.40 -7.26 -6.86
N GLU A 73 13.51 -7.65 -7.48
CA GLU A 73 14.56 -6.71 -7.90
C GLU A 73 14.19 -6.11 -9.26
N THR A 74 13.95 -4.80 -9.28
CA THR A 74 13.37 -4.12 -10.45
C THR A 74 14.42 -3.52 -11.37
N GLY A 75 15.72 -3.69 -11.07
CA GLY A 75 16.80 -3.12 -11.86
C GLY A 75 16.81 -1.58 -11.80
N ALA A 76 17.17 -0.92 -12.90
CA ALA A 76 17.43 0.52 -12.91
C ALA A 76 16.20 1.44 -12.77
N CYS A 77 14.96 0.92 -12.86
CA CYS A 77 13.76 1.76 -12.83
C CYS A 77 12.55 1.08 -12.13
N PRO A 78 12.24 1.45 -10.87
CA PRO A 78 11.12 0.85 -10.13
C PRO A 78 9.74 1.09 -10.76
N HIS A 79 9.57 2.22 -11.47
CA HIS A 79 8.31 2.55 -12.15
C HIS A 79 7.95 1.53 -13.22
N THR A 80 8.95 1.01 -13.93
CA THR A 80 8.75 0.02 -14.98
C THR A 80 8.09 -1.23 -14.42
N ALA A 81 8.57 -1.74 -13.30
CA ALA A 81 8.11 -3.00 -12.71
C ALA A 81 6.67 -2.97 -12.16
N ILE A 82 6.16 -1.81 -11.80
CA ILE A 82 4.79 -1.69 -11.27
C ILE A 82 3.79 -1.15 -12.29
N ARG A 83 4.26 -0.56 -13.39
CA ARG A 83 3.41 0.12 -14.37
C ARG A 83 3.61 -0.36 -15.80
N GLU A 84 4.84 -0.29 -16.35
CA GLU A 84 5.12 -0.51 -17.76
C GLU A 84 5.31 -1.98 -18.09
N ASP A 85 6.01 -2.72 -17.23
CA ASP A 85 6.21 -4.17 -17.34
C ASP A 85 6.03 -4.85 -15.97
N PRO A 86 4.80 -5.13 -15.56
CA PRO A 86 4.50 -5.75 -14.28
C PRO A 86 4.74 -7.27 -14.24
N THR A 87 5.38 -7.85 -15.26
CA THR A 87 5.52 -9.30 -15.42
C THR A 87 6.16 -9.97 -14.19
N LEU A 88 7.28 -9.44 -13.69
CA LEU A 88 7.98 -10.02 -12.53
C LEU A 88 7.11 -9.99 -11.26
N ASN A 89 6.35 -8.91 -11.06
CA ASN A 89 5.41 -8.81 -9.96
C ASN A 89 4.23 -9.78 -10.14
N GLY A 90 3.71 -9.91 -11.36
CA GLY A 90 2.67 -10.87 -11.70
C GLY A 90 3.10 -12.31 -11.43
N GLU A 91 4.33 -12.67 -11.81
CA GLU A 91 4.91 -13.98 -11.50
C GLU A 91 5.08 -14.22 -9.99
N ALA A 92 5.51 -13.20 -9.25
CA ALA A 92 5.64 -13.29 -7.79
C ALA A 92 4.27 -13.51 -7.13
N ILE A 93 3.23 -12.77 -7.55
CA ILE A 93 1.86 -12.94 -7.06
C ILE A 93 1.34 -14.34 -7.39
N GLU A 94 1.56 -14.83 -8.61
CA GLU A 94 1.12 -16.16 -9.01
C GLU A 94 1.82 -17.27 -8.21
N ARG A 95 3.11 -17.15 -7.93
CA ARG A 95 3.84 -18.08 -7.05
C ARG A 95 3.23 -18.11 -5.65
N LEU A 96 2.88 -16.96 -5.08
CA LEU A 96 2.22 -16.87 -3.77
C LEU A 96 0.83 -17.51 -3.82
N ARG A 97 0.04 -17.23 -4.86
CA ARG A 97 -1.29 -17.81 -5.05
C ARG A 97 -1.26 -19.35 -5.12
N LEU A 98 -0.28 -19.90 -5.83
CA LEU A 98 -0.10 -21.35 -5.94
C LEU A 98 0.40 -21.99 -4.64
N ALA A 99 1.29 -21.31 -3.92
CA ALA A 99 1.82 -21.80 -2.64
C ALA A 99 0.78 -21.72 -1.51
N PHE A 100 -0.13 -20.75 -1.57
CA PHE A 100 -1.15 -20.49 -0.55
C PHE A 100 -2.55 -20.40 -1.15
N PRO A 101 -3.23 -21.57 -1.42
CA PRO A 101 -4.53 -21.58 -2.10
C PRO A 101 -5.67 -20.85 -1.37
N GLY A 102 -5.50 -20.58 -0.06
CA GLY A 102 -6.46 -19.83 0.77
C GLY A 102 -6.14 -18.34 0.91
N LEU A 103 -5.19 -17.81 0.12
CA LEU A 103 -4.75 -16.43 0.20
C LEU A 103 -5.88 -15.46 -0.17
N ASP A 104 -6.18 -14.51 0.73
CA ASP A 104 -7.23 -13.51 0.53
C ASP A 104 -6.68 -12.23 -0.10
N LEU A 105 -5.45 -11.84 0.27
CA LEU A 105 -4.87 -10.54 -0.04
C LEU A 105 -3.38 -10.63 -0.38
N VAL A 106 -2.95 -9.94 -1.43
CA VAL A 106 -1.55 -9.64 -1.69
C VAL A 106 -1.33 -8.13 -1.60
N LEU A 107 -0.46 -7.70 -0.71
CA LEU A 107 0.04 -6.33 -0.67
C LEU A 107 1.25 -6.21 -1.58
N VAL A 108 1.24 -5.23 -2.50
CA VAL A 108 2.34 -4.97 -3.45
C VAL A 108 2.93 -3.61 -3.14
N GLU A 109 4.12 -3.58 -2.54
CA GLU A 109 4.84 -2.34 -2.23
C GLU A 109 5.64 -1.87 -3.45
N SER A 110 5.53 -0.59 -3.83
CA SER A 110 6.41 0.01 -4.82
C SER A 110 7.79 0.30 -4.24
N GLY A 111 8.83 0.21 -5.04
CA GLY A 111 10.13 0.79 -4.71
C GLY A 111 9.99 2.29 -4.50
N GLY A 112 10.60 2.90 -3.52
CA GLY A 112 10.37 4.30 -3.18
C GLY A 112 10.49 5.28 -4.35
N ASP A 113 9.38 5.79 -4.79
CA ASP A 113 9.24 6.61 -5.99
C ASP A 113 8.90 8.07 -5.67
N ASN A 114 8.91 8.91 -6.71
CA ASN A 114 8.42 10.27 -6.60
C ASN A 114 6.86 10.31 -6.66
N LEU A 115 6.29 11.50 -6.64
CA LEU A 115 4.83 11.71 -6.69
C LEU A 115 4.18 11.30 -8.03
N ALA A 116 4.97 10.88 -9.04
CA ALA A 116 4.48 10.50 -10.36
C ALA A 116 4.16 9.00 -10.49
N SER A 117 4.54 8.17 -9.52
CA SER A 117 4.34 6.73 -9.58
C SER A 117 2.87 6.36 -9.49
N THR A 118 2.47 5.45 -10.37
CA THR A 118 1.13 4.86 -10.42
C THR A 118 1.27 3.36 -10.68
N PHE A 119 0.32 2.57 -10.21
CA PHE A 119 0.26 1.14 -10.51
C PHE A 119 -0.44 0.86 -11.84
N SER A 120 -0.03 -0.23 -12.51
CA SER A 120 -0.81 -0.82 -13.60
C SER A 120 -2.10 -1.43 -13.05
N LEU A 121 -3.22 -1.22 -13.75
CA LEU A 121 -4.51 -1.85 -13.43
C LEU A 121 -4.48 -3.36 -13.65
N ASP A 122 -3.51 -3.88 -14.43
CA ASP A 122 -3.31 -5.32 -14.59
C ASP A 122 -2.63 -5.95 -13.38
N LEU A 123 -1.89 -5.14 -12.60
CA LEU A 123 -1.15 -5.63 -11.44
C LEU A 123 -1.97 -5.57 -10.16
N VAL A 124 -2.75 -4.51 -9.95
CA VAL A 124 -3.49 -4.29 -8.70
C VAL A 124 -4.96 -3.97 -8.94
N ASP A 125 -5.81 -4.40 -8.01
CA ASP A 125 -7.26 -4.17 -8.04
C ASP A 125 -7.66 -2.88 -7.31
N TYR A 126 -6.82 -2.43 -6.38
CA TYR A 126 -6.98 -1.24 -5.53
C TYR A 126 -5.60 -0.73 -5.14
N TRP A 127 -5.40 0.57 -5.04
CA TRP A 127 -4.10 1.06 -4.59
C TRP A 127 -4.15 2.30 -3.70
N LEU A 128 -3.23 2.28 -2.75
CA LEU A 128 -3.01 3.30 -1.76
C LEU A 128 -1.78 4.12 -2.18
N PHE A 129 -1.81 5.42 -1.91
CA PHE A 129 -0.63 6.25 -2.03
C PHE A 129 -0.32 6.91 -0.70
N VAL A 130 0.91 6.72 -0.21
CA VAL A 130 1.35 7.21 1.10
C VAL A 130 2.23 8.42 0.90
N ILE A 131 1.84 9.54 1.49
CA ILE A 131 2.67 10.73 1.69
C ILE A 131 2.84 10.94 3.19
N ASP A 132 3.75 11.81 3.60
CA ASP A 132 3.92 12.15 5.01
C ASP A 132 4.04 13.66 5.25
N VAL A 133 3.79 14.08 6.49
CA VAL A 133 3.77 15.50 6.84
C VAL A 133 5.15 16.16 6.75
N ALA A 134 6.24 15.39 6.86
CA ALA A 134 7.60 15.91 6.80
C ALA A 134 8.05 16.21 5.36
N GLY A 135 7.35 15.65 4.35
CA GLY A 135 7.61 15.96 2.95
C GLY A 135 7.17 17.36 2.49
N GLY A 136 6.37 18.04 3.32
CA GLY A 136 5.82 19.37 3.06
C GLY A 136 4.30 19.37 2.94
N ASP A 137 3.66 20.38 3.53
CA ASP A 137 2.19 20.48 3.55
C ASP A 137 1.59 20.93 2.21
N ASP A 138 2.42 21.38 1.28
CA ASP A 138 2.04 21.77 -0.08
C ASP A 138 1.99 20.59 -1.08
N ILE A 139 2.45 19.39 -0.68
CA ILE A 139 2.46 18.20 -1.54
C ILE A 139 1.10 17.92 -2.19
N PRO A 140 -0.04 17.94 -1.46
CA PRO A 140 -1.34 17.69 -2.09
C PRO A 140 -1.67 18.68 -3.22
N ARG A 141 -1.33 19.96 -3.05
CA ARG A 141 -1.59 21.01 -4.03
C ARG A 141 -0.79 20.84 -5.33
N LYS A 142 0.37 20.16 -5.26
CA LYS A 142 1.22 19.85 -6.45
C LYS A 142 0.59 18.83 -7.40
N ARG A 143 -0.48 18.14 -6.96
CA ARG A 143 -1.31 17.26 -7.82
C ARG A 143 -0.51 16.18 -8.55
N GLY A 144 0.48 15.59 -7.89
CA GLY A 144 1.22 14.46 -8.48
C GLY A 144 0.27 13.32 -8.89
N PRO A 145 0.54 12.63 -10.01
CA PRO A 145 -0.31 11.53 -10.50
C PRO A 145 -0.66 10.50 -9.43
N GLY A 146 0.29 10.12 -8.57
CA GLY A 146 0.05 9.20 -7.46
C GLY A 146 -1.03 9.70 -6.49
N ILE A 147 -1.03 11.00 -6.18
CA ILE A 147 -2.01 11.61 -5.27
C ILE A 147 -3.40 11.62 -5.90
N VAL A 148 -3.50 12.05 -7.16
CA VAL A 148 -4.80 12.27 -7.81
C VAL A 148 -5.48 10.96 -8.20
N SER A 149 -4.72 9.98 -8.70
CA SER A 149 -5.29 8.76 -9.29
C SER A 149 -5.49 7.61 -8.32
N CYS A 150 -4.74 7.53 -7.20
CA CYS A 150 -4.92 6.44 -6.23
C CYS A 150 -6.37 6.36 -5.70
N ASP A 151 -6.76 5.17 -5.25
CA ASP A 151 -8.08 4.94 -4.67
C ASP A 151 -8.14 5.53 -3.25
N LEU A 152 -7.09 5.33 -2.46
CA LEU A 152 -6.97 5.87 -1.11
C LEU A 152 -5.65 6.62 -0.93
N LEU A 153 -5.72 7.89 -0.51
CA LEU A 153 -4.54 8.65 -0.09
C LEU A 153 -4.34 8.54 1.42
N ILE A 154 -3.11 8.28 1.84
CA ILE A 154 -2.72 8.24 3.24
C ILE A 154 -1.73 9.37 3.51
N ILE A 155 -2.03 10.20 4.51
CA ILE A 155 -1.11 11.21 5.07
C ILE A 155 -0.58 10.63 6.38
N ASN A 156 0.66 10.16 6.34
CA ASN A 156 1.30 9.45 7.44
C ASN A 156 2.16 10.37 8.31
N LYS A 157 2.62 9.83 9.45
CA LYS A 157 3.49 10.51 10.42
C LYS A 157 2.89 11.80 10.99
N ILE A 158 1.57 11.81 11.20
CA ILE A 158 0.86 12.99 11.71
C ILE A 158 1.39 13.50 13.07
N ASP A 159 2.03 12.63 13.84
CA ASP A 159 2.72 12.97 15.09
C ASP A 159 3.90 13.90 14.88
N LEU A 160 4.50 13.95 13.70
CA LEU A 160 5.61 14.85 13.37
C LEU A 160 5.14 16.25 12.98
N ALA A 161 3.86 16.45 12.69
CA ALA A 161 3.34 17.73 12.21
C ALA A 161 3.73 18.95 13.09
N PRO A 162 3.66 18.88 14.44
CA PRO A 162 4.08 20.01 15.29
C PRO A 162 5.57 20.33 15.17
N TYR A 163 6.41 19.36 14.86
CA TYR A 163 7.87 19.52 14.77
C TYR A 163 8.34 20.05 13.42
N VAL A 164 7.56 19.81 12.37
CA VAL A 164 7.87 20.27 11.01
C VAL A 164 7.01 21.43 10.56
N GLY A 165 6.11 21.92 11.42
CA GLY A 165 5.22 23.06 11.14
C GLY A 165 4.16 22.76 10.07
N ALA A 166 3.76 21.50 9.88
CA ALA A 166 2.80 21.13 8.85
C ALA A 166 1.35 21.33 9.29
N ASP A 167 0.52 21.93 8.42
CA ASP A 167 -0.94 22.03 8.60
C ASP A 167 -1.62 20.77 8.10
N VAL A 168 -1.77 19.76 8.97
CA VAL A 168 -2.42 18.47 8.64
C VAL A 168 -3.86 18.67 8.14
N ALA A 169 -4.61 19.58 8.75
CA ALA A 169 -5.98 19.87 8.34
C ALA A 169 -6.01 20.53 6.94
N GLY A 170 -5.05 21.39 6.65
CA GLY A 170 -4.83 21.95 5.31
C GLY A 170 -4.48 20.88 4.29
N MET A 171 -3.53 19.99 4.60
CA MET A 171 -3.17 18.87 3.72
C MET A 171 -4.40 17.99 3.40
N GLN A 172 -5.23 17.70 4.38
CA GLN A 172 -6.43 16.90 4.18
C GLN A 172 -7.46 17.62 3.29
N ARG A 173 -7.74 18.92 3.56
CA ARG A 173 -8.65 19.73 2.72
C ARG A 173 -8.17 19.80 1.28
N ASP A 174 -6.89 20.11 1.08
CA ASP A 174 -6.27 20.22 -0.25
C ASP A 174 -6.31 18.87 -0.99
N SER A 175 -6.02 17.77 -0.29
CA SER A 175 -6.11 16.42 -0.84
C SER A 175 -7.52 16.09 -1.34
N LEU A 176 -8.53 16.34 -0.53
CA LEU A 176 -9.93 16.12 -0.92
C LEU A 176 -10.32 16.97 -2.14
N GLY A 177 -9.87 18.22 -2.18
CA GLY A 177 -10.13 19.12 -3.30
C GLY A 177 -9.50 18.65 -4.63
N VAL A 178 -8.24 18.21 -4.62
CA VAL A 178 -7.56 17.75 -5.84
C VAL A 178 -7.96 16.36 -6.29
N ARG A 179 -8.59 15.56 -5.41
CA ARG A 179 -8.98 14.17 -5.63
C ARG A 179 -10.46 13.96 -5.93
N ASN A 180 -11.24 15.04 -6.14
CA ASN A 180 -12.69 14.95 -6.32
C ASN A 180 -13.38 14.16 -5.20
N SER A 181 -13.01 14.45 -3.95
CA SER A 181 -13.53 13.82 -2.73
C SER A 181 -13.24 12.31 -2.57
N LYS A 182 -12.31 11.74 -3.35
CA LYS A 182 -11.81 10.40 -3.06
C LYS A 182 -11.20 10.34 -1.65
N PRO A 183 -11.29 9.19 -0.95
CA PRO A 183 -10.95 9.09 0.46
C PRO A 183 -9.49 9.47 0.78
N VAL A 184 -9.32 10.15 1.91
CA VAL A 184 -8.02 10.54 2.49
C VAL A 184 -8.04 10.15 3.96
N LEU A 185 -7.05 9.40 4.40
CA LEU A 185 -6.89 9.00 5.80
C LEU A 185 -5.60 9.54 6.39
N LEU A 186 -5.67 9.88 7.66
CA LEU A 186 -4.54 10.34 8.47
C LEU A 186 -4.02 9.16 9.29
N THR A 187 -2.70 8.96 9.31
CA THR A 187 -2.11 7.85 10.05
C THR A 187 -0.86 8.25 10.81
N ASN A 188 -0.63 7.53 11.90
CA ASN A 188 0.67 7.36 12.52
C ASN A 188 0.95 5.86 12.59
N CYS A 189 1.67 5.31 11.62
CA CYS A 189 1.96 3.88 11.56
C CYS A 189 2.75 3.38 12.77
N ARG A 190 3.49 4.26 13.47
CA ARG A 190 4.27 3.91 14.66
C ARG A 190 3.38 3.63 15.88
N SER A 191 2.36 4.46 16.10
CA SER A 191 1.40 4.28 17.19
C SER A 191 0.23 3.37 16.81
N GLY A 192 -0.02 3.21 15.52
CA GLY A 192 -1.19 2.51 14.97
C GLY A 192 -2.43 3.41 14.78
N GLU A 193 -2.32 4.71 15.06
CA GLU A 193 -3.41 5.66 14.84
C GLU A 193 -3.83 5.70 13.38
N GLY A 194 -5.13 5.59 13.11
CA GLY A 194 -5.71 5.60 11.77
C GLY A 194 -5.54 4.32 10.96
N VAL A 195 -4.72 3.35 11.41
CA VAL A 195 -4.42 2.11 10.65
C VAL A 195 -5.65 1.22 10.52
N ASP A 196 -6.52 1.15 11.53
CA ASP A 196 -7.74 0.34 11.44
C ASP A 196 -8.71 0.89 10.39
N ALA A 197 -8.79 2.21 10.22
CA ALA A 197 -9.58 2.81 9.15
C ALA A 197 -9.03 2.47 7.75
N VAL A 198 -7.71 2.31 7.60
CA VAL A 198 -7.11 1.83 6.35
C VAL A 198 -7.54 0.40 6.06
N ILE A 199 -7.55 -0.47 7.07
CA ILE A 199 -7.99 -1.86 6.91
C ILE A 199 -9.48 -1.92 6.54
N ASP A 200 -10.32 -1.13 7.20
CA ASP A 200 -11.76 -1.07 6.90
C ASP A 200 -11.99 -0.69 5.43
N ARG A 201 -11.19 0.25 4.88
CA ARG A 201 -11.25 0.60 3.46
C ARG A 201 -10.77 -0.53 2.55
N ILE A 202 -9.65 -1.20 2.88
CA ILE A 202 -9.17 -2.35 2.11
C ILE A 202 -10.22 -3.47 2.09
N VAL A 203 -10.81 -3.78 3.23
CA VAL A 203 -11.84 -4.82 3.35
C VAL A 203 -13.08 -4.46 2.53
N HIS A 204 -13.56 -3.23 2.66
CA HIS A 204 -14.75 -2.77 1.96
C HIS A 204 -14.53 -2.65 0.45
N ASP A 205 -13.42 -2.02 0.02
CA ASP A 205 -13.24 -1.62 -1.38
C ASP A 205 -12.48 -2.69 -2.22
N ALA A 206 -11.56 -3.43 -1.59
CA ALA A 206 -10.73 -4.40 -2.29
C ALA A 206 -11.18 -5.85 -2.06
N LEU A 207 -11.48 -6.24 -0.83
CA LEU A 207 -11.92 -7.61 -0.54
C LEU A 207 -13.42 -7.83 -0.77
N LEU A 208 -14.22 -6.74 -0.80
CA LEU A 208 -15.67 -6.78 -0.99
C LEU A 208 -16.38 -7.70 0.03
N PHE A 209 -15.85 -7.80 1.23
CA PHE A 209 -16.53 -8.45 2.35
C PHE A 209 -17.61 -7.49 2.86
N THR A 210 -18.88 -7.88 2.69
CA THR A 210 -20.05 -7.18 3.21
C THR A 210 -20.35 -7.59 4.64
#